data_f1f760220043a50a379389981dcff6f4
#
_entry.id   f1f760220043a50a379389981dcff6f4
#
_cell.length_a   1.000
_cell.length_b   1.000
_cell.length_c   1.000
_cell.angle_alpha   90.00
_cell.angle_beta   90.00
_cell.angle_gamma   90.00
#
_symmetry.space_group_name_H-M   'P 1'
#
loop_
_entity.id
_entity.type
_entity.pdbx_description
1 polymer ?
#
loop_
_entity_poly.entity_id
_entity_poly.type
_entity_poly.pdbx_seq_one_letter_code
_entity_poly.pdbx_strand_id
1 'polypeptide(L)'
;MEQVVVEKGIRENSVSRMKRFEDLRFTDDFMFCTTLKENPELCREMAEMIIGRRISRIVSVKKQRSVEILPDGRGVRFDVCLEGEDEICDIEMQNNVDRKVLPRRTRYYQGAMDIDELVRSEDYTKLKKSYILFICREMPFEGKDLHKFTFRNVCVEDPELGLGDGTCKIFLTPAGTADDISKEMRELMSYMADNKTESDFTVRLENAVNAIKKGEGWRREYIQLKEQMDAQYEAGKNDGIEQGIEQGIEQGIKRGKEDGINLTLNVLSLLNSGEKDFEKIAKACNTSVETVKEIAHKTNRE
;
A
#
# COMPACT_ATOMS: atom_id res chain seq x y z
N MET A 1 -20.10 -9.87 38.18
CA MET A 1 -21.14 -9.55 37.18
C MET A 1 -20.65 -8.48 36.19
N GLU A 2 -19.33 -8.43 35.90
CA GLU A 2 -18.74 -7.42 34.98
C GLU A 2 -18.09 -8.00 33.70
N GLN A 3 -18.11 -9.31 33.53
CA GLN A 3 -17.49 -9.96 32.35
C GLN A 3 -18.41 -10.13 31.12
N VAL A 4 -19.70 -9.77 31.18
CA VAL A 4 -20.68 -10.04 30.09
C VAL A 4 -20.95 -8.82 29.22
N VAL A 5 -20.44 -7.61 29.57
CA VAL A 5 -20.75 -6.37 28.85
C VAL A 5 -19.74 -6.06 27.73
N VAL A 6 -18.54 -6.66 27.74
CA VAL A 6 -17.48 -6.38 26.74
C VAL A 6 -17.71 -7.13 25.42
N GLU A 7 -18.39 -8.27 25.43
CA GLU A 7 -18.62 -9.07 24.20
C GLU A 7 -19.73 -8.57 23.26
N LYS A 8 -20.62 -7.70 23.72
CA LYS A 8 -21.72 -7.17 22.86
C LYS A 8 -21.40 -5.92 22.06
N GLY A 9 -20.30 -5.21 22.39
CA GLY A 9 -19.90 -3.96 21.73
C GLY A 9 -19.04 -4.14 20.46
N ILE A 10 -18.50 -5.34 20.20
CA ILE A 10 -17.52 -5.57 19.10
C ILE A 10 -18.16 -6.15 17.84
N ARG A 11 -19.42 -6.58 17.86
CA ARG A 11 -20.06 -7.29 16.74
C ARG A 11 -20.80 -6.41 15.72
N GLU A 12 -20.81 -5.09 15.84
CA GLU A 12 -21.62 -4.23 14.94
C GLU A 12 -20.84 -3.34 13.97
N ASN A 13 -19.54 -3.52 13.76
CA ASN A 13 -18.77 -2.70 12.80
C ASN A 13 -17.87 -3.50 11.84
N SER A 14 -18.30 -4.65 11.34
CA SER A 14 -17.73 -5.22 10.12
C SER A 14 -18.43 -4.61 8.89
N VAL A 15 -18.38 -3.30 8.75
CA VAL A 15 -18.70 -2.66 7.46
C VAL A 15 -17.58 -3.04 6.52
N SER A 16 -17.87 -3.91 5.54
CA SER A 16 -16.97 -4.24 4.46
C SER A 16 -16.35 -2.95 3.88
N ARG A 17 -15.01 -2.85 3.88
CA ARG A 17 -14.27 -1.69 3.37
C ARG A 17 -14.41 -1.52 1.86
N MET A 18 -14.82 -2.57 1.15
CA MET A 18 -14.98 -2.54 -0.30
C MET A 18 -16.37 -2.06 -0.69
N LYS A 19 -16.43 -1.25 -1.76
CA LYS A 19 -17.67 -0.76 -2.37
C LYS A 19 -18.55 -1.92 -2.84
N ARG A 20 -19.83 -1.65 -3.06
CA ARG A 20 -20.69 -2.61 -3.80
C ARG A 20 -20.26 -2.63 -5.26
N PHE A 21 -20.46 -3.74 -5.95
CA PHE A 21 -20.08 -3.91 -7.36
C PHE A 21 -20.69 -2.84 -8.27
N GLU A 22 -21.94 -2.48 -8.02
CA GLU A 22 -22.68 -1.47 -8.78
C GLU A 22 -22.10 -0.05 -8.63
N ASP A 23 -21.47 0.22 -7.47
CA ASP A 23 -20.92 1.54 -7.12
C ASP A 23 -19.47 1.70 -7.60
N LEU A 24 -18.87 0.65 -8.18
CA LEU A 24 -17.51 0.71 -8.70
C LEU A 24 -17.42 1.70 -9.86
N ARG A 25 -16.35 2.49 -9.85
CA ARG A 25 -15.98 3.41 -10.92
C ARG A 25 -14.78 2.84 -11.68
N PHE A 26 -14.47 3.39 -12.85
CA PHE A 26 -13.27 3.01 -13.61
C PHE A 26 -12.00 3.06 -12.77
N THR A 27 -11.88 4.03 -11.85
CA THR A 27 -10.70 4.22 -10.99
C THR A 27 -10.62 3.23 -9.80
N ASP A 28 -11.60 2.35 -9.60
CA ASP A 28 -11.49 1.28 -8.62
C ASP A 28 -10.72 0.10 -9.22
N ASP A 29 -9.75 -0.48 -8.48
CA ASP A 29 -8.77 -1.48 -8.92
C ASP A 29 -9.37 -2.61 -9.78
N PHE A 30 -10.41 -3.28 -9.28
CA PHE A 30 -11.08 -4.36 -10.00
C PHE A 30 -11.63 -3.88 -11.35
N MET A 31 -12.31 -2.72 -11.38
CA MET A 31 -12.93 -2.19 -12.58
C MET A 31 -11.89 -1.71 -13.58
N PHE A 32 -10.84 -1.02 -13.11
CA PHE A 32 -9.72 -0.57 -13.92
C PHE A 32 -9.04 -1.74 -14.64
N CYS A 33 -8.58 -2.73 -13.87
CA CYS A 33 -7.87 -3.89 -14.41
C CYS A 33 -8.75 -4.70 -15.36
N THR A 34 -10.01 -4.92 -15.00
CA THR A 34 -10.92 -5.72 -15.82
C THR A 34 -11.31 -5.01 -17.10
N THR A 35 -11.64 -3.70 -17.03
CA THR A 35 -12.05 -2.92 -18.20
C THR A 35 -10.92 -2.87 -19.24
N LEU A 36 -9.69 -2.58 -18.82
CA LEU A 36 -8.56 -2.46 -19.75
C LEU A 36 -8.13 -3.80 -20.32
N LYS A 37 -8.18 -4.87 -19.54
CA LYS A 37 -7.88 -6.23 -20.04
C LYS A 37 -8.89 -6.70 -21.09
N GLU A 38 -10.19 -6.47 -20.82
CA GLU A 38 -11.27 -6.91 -21.74
C GLU A 38 -11.38 -6.01 -22.99
N ASN A 39 -10.74 -4.83 -22.98
CA ASN A 39 -10.74 -3.87 -24.08
C ASN A 39 -9.30 -3.44 -24.46
N PRO A 40 -8.49 -4.33 -25.10
CA PRO A 40 -7.09 -4.06 -25.41
C PRO A 40 -6.86 -2.78 -26.23
N GLU A 41 -7.79 -2.44 -27.15
CA GLU A 41 -7.68 -1.23 -27.96
C GLU A 41 -7.89 0.05 -27.13
N LEU A 42 -8.81 0.04 -26.15
CA LEU A 42 -8.95 1.17 -25.22
C LEU A 42 -7.71 1.29 -24.30
N CYS A 43 -7.14 0.15 -23.87
CA CYS A 43 -5.91 0.13 -23.11
C CYS A 43 -4.75 0.75 -23.90
N ARG A 44 -4.59 0.36 -25.17
CA ARG A 44 -3.57 0.93 -26.08
C ARG A 44 -3.77 2.41 -26.29
N GLU A 45 -4.97 2.85 -26.64
CA GLU A 45 -5.29 4.26 -26.92
C GLU A 45 -5.02 5.13 -25.69
N MET A 46 -5.37 4.65 -24.49
CA MET A 46 -5.04 5.31 -23.23
C MET A 46 -3.52 5.43 -23.02
N ALA A 47 -2.79 4.34 -23.22
CA ALA A 47 -1.33 4.34 -23.08
C ALA A 47 -0.67 5.25 -24.11
N GLU A 48 -1.11 5.24 -25.37
CA GLU A 48 -0.62 6.13 -26.44
C GLU A 48 -0.85 7.61 -26.10
N MET A 49 -2.03 7.94 -25.58
CA MET A 49 -2.37 9.29 -25.12
C MET A 49 -1.43 9.74 -23.98
N ILE A 50 -1.17 8.84 -23.00
CA ILE A 50 -0.28 9.13 -21.87
C ILE A 50 1.17 9.27 -22.32
N ILE A 51 1.67 8.35 -23.15
CA ILE A 51 3.06 8.34 -23.61
C ILE A 51 3.31 9.46 -24.62
N GLY A 52 2.30 9.85 -25.40
CA GLY A 52 2.39 10.87 -26.44
C GLY A 52 2.93 10.35 -27.78
N ARG A 53 2.90 9.03 -28.01
CA ARG A 53 3.28 8.39 -29.26
C ARG A 53 2.51 7.09 -29.46
N ARG A 54 2.49 6.60 -30.68
CA ARG A 54 1.88 5.31 -30.98
C ARG A 54 2.71 4.16 -30.42
N ILE A 55 1.99 3.14 -29.94
CA ILE A 55 2.53 1.85 -29.49
C ILE A 55 2.53 0.91 -30.71
N SER A 56 3.54 0.04 -30.80
CA SER A 56 3.62 -1.03 -31.77
C SER A 56 2.44 -2.01 -31.63
N ARG A 57 2.36 -3.00 -32.50
CA ARG A 57 1.30 -4.01 -32.44
C ARG A 57 1.21 -4.64 -31.06
N ILE A 58 0.00 -4.68 -30.48
CA ILE A 58 -0.25 -5.34 -29.21
C ILE A 58 -0.05 -6.84 -29.35
N VAL A 59 0.76 -7.42 -28.48
CA VAL A 59 0.94 -8.86 -28.30
C VAL A 59 -0.01 -9.39 -27.25
N SER A 60 -0.08 -8.71 -26.08
CA SER A 60 -0.98 -9.11 -25.00
C SER A 60 -1.35 -7.94 -24.07
N VAL A 61 -2.50 -8.06 -23.39
CA VAL A 61 -2.87 -7.25 -22.24
C VAL A 61 -3.23 -8.18 -21.09
N LYS A 62 -2.52 -8.08 -19.97
CA LYS A 62 -2.71 -8.93 -18.79
C LYS A 62 -3.08 -8.07 -17.58
N LYS A 63 -4.12 -8.46 -16.83
CA LYS A 63 -4.44 -7.85 -15.54
C LYS A 63 -3.73 -8.60 -14.43
N GLN A 64 -3.29 -7.89 -13.39
CA GLN A 64 -2.75 -8.44 -12.14
C GLN A 64 -1.63 -9.48 -12.39
N ARG A 65 -0.71 -9.16 -13.33
CA ARG A 65 0.47 -10.00 -13.60
C ARG A 65 1.40 -9.98 -12.40
N SER A 66 1.62 -11.14 -11.79
CA SER A 66 2.56 -11.29 -10.69
C SER A 66 3.93 -11.76 -11.20
N VAL A 67 4.99 -11.13 -10.70
CA VAL A 67 6.38 -11.49 -10.95
C VAL A 67 7.05 -11.79 -9.62
N GLU A 68 7.44 -13.05 -9.41
CA GLU A 68 8.21 -13.49 -8.24
C GLU A 68 9.67 -13.66 -8.67
N ILE A 69 10.54 -12.76 -8.19
CA ILE A 69 11.96 -12.75 -8.58
C ILE A 69 12.77 -13.75 -7.75
N LEU A 70 12.43 -13.90 -6.47
CA LEU A 70 13.07 -14.79 -5.50
C LEU A 70 12.03 -15.47 -4.63
N PRO A 71 12.25 -16.73 -4.18
CA PRO A 71 11.30 -17.45 -3.33
C PRO A 71 10.90 -16.71 -2.05
N ASP A 72 11.86 -15.99 -1.44
CA ASP A 72 11.65 -15.21 -0.20
C ASP A 72 11.65 -13.69 -0.47
N GLY A 73 11.63 -13.29 -1.73
CA GLY A 73 11.66 -11.89 -2.16
C GLY A 73 10.25 -11.27 -2.19
N ARG A 74 10.21 -9.95 -2.15
CA ARG A 74 8.97 -9.21 -2.38
C ARG A 74 8.60 -9.31 -3.86
N GLY A 75 7.54 -10.06 -4.20
CA GLY A 75 6.96 -10.09 -5.54
C GLY A 75 6.39 -8.73 -5.96
N VAL A 76 6.22 -8.55 -7.26
CA VAL A 76 5.51 -7.41 -7.86
C VAL A 76 4.23 -7.93 -8.49
N ARG A 77 3.14 -7.21 -8.30
CA ARG A 77 1.90 -7.42 -9.03
C ARG A 77 1.59 -6.14 -9.80
N PHE A 78 1.67 -6.23 -11.11
CA PHE A 78 1.29 -5.16 -12.03
C PHE A 78 -0.22 -5.13 -12.20
N ASP A 79 -0.83 -3.93 -12.19
CA ASP A 79 -2.28 -3.79 -12.35
C ASP A 79 -2.70 -4.16 -13.77
N VAL A 80 -2.15 -3.49 -14.78
CA VAL A 80 -2.38 -3.79 -16.19
C VAL A 80 -1.07 -3.71 -16.96
N CYS A 81 -0.63 -4.85 -17.46
CA CYS A 81 0.57 -4.96 -18.31
C CYS A 81 0.15 -5.08 -19.78
N LEU A 82 0.46 -4.05 -20.58
CA LEU A 82 0.30 -4.04 -22.03
C LEU A 82 1.65 -4.34 -22.66
N GLU A 83 1.72 -5.42 -23.44
CA GLU A 83 2.91 -5.86 -24.15
C GLU A 83 2.72 -5.61 -25.66
N GLY A 84 3.58 -4.77 -26.23
CA GLY A 84 3.75 -4.58 -27.68
C GLY A 84 4.92 -5.38 -28.22
N GLU A 85 5.17 -5.28 -29.53
CA GLU A 85 6.33 -5.91 -30.18
C GLU A 85 7.65 -5.31 -29.67
N ASP A 86 7.75 -3.97 -29.55
CA ASP A 86 8.98 -3.26 -29.20
C ASP A 86 8.95 -2.59 -27.82
N GLU A 87 7.81 -2.62 -27.15
CA GLU A 87 7.64 -1.97 -25.85
C GLU A 87 6.75 -2.75 -24.91
N ILE A 88 6.94 -2.51 -23.61
CA ILE A 88 6.11 -3.00 -22.53
C ILE A 88 5.67 -1.83 -21.65
N CYS A 89 4.40 -1.79 -21.30
CA CYS A 89 3.81 -0.75 -20.46
C CYS A 89 3.15 -1.39 -19.23
N ASP A 90 3.54 -0.96 -18.05
CA ASP A 90 2.82 -1.19 -16.83
C ASP A 90 1.97 0.03 -16.51
N ILE A 91 0.65 -0.15 -16.32
CA ILE A 91 -0.31 0.91 -16.06
C ILE A 91 -0.96 0.66 -14.70
N GLU A 92 -0.66 1.53 -13.76
CA GLU A 92 -1.01 1.41 -12.36
C GLU A 92 -2.02 2.48 -11.93
N MET A 93 -3.11 2.08 -11.28
CA MET A 93 -4.07 2.98 -10.65
C MET A 93 -3.74 3.18 -9.18
N GLN A 94 -3.32 4.40 -8.81
CA GLN A 94 -2.88 4.71 -7.46
C GLN A 94 -3.89 5.61 -6.73
N ASN A 95 -4.81 5.00 -5.99
CA ASN A 95 -5.85 5.72 -5.24
C ASN A 95 -5.33 6.41 -3.98
N ASN A 96 -4.28 5.85 -3.34
CA ASN A 96 -3.59 6.43 -2.19
C ASN A 96 -2.12 6.64 -2.54
N VAL A 97 -1.64 7.87 -2.44
CA VAL A 97 -0.27 8.24 -2.83
C VAL A 97 0.65 8.36 -1.62
N ASP A 98 1.51 7.38 -1.41
CA ASP A 98 2.66 7.55 -0.51
C ASP A 98 3.84 8.13 -1.31
N ARG A 99 4.06 9.44 -1.17
CA ARG A 99 5.10 10.19 -1.89
C ARG A 99 6.53 9.73 -1.58
N LYS A 100 6.75 9.08 -0.43
CA LYS A 100 8.08 8.55 -0.06
C LYS A 100 8.35 7.20 -0.69
N VAL A 101 7.31 6.38 -0.84
CA VAL A 101 7.40 5.00 -1.36
C VAL A 101 7.31 4.98 -2.88
N LEU A 102 6.41 5.78 -3.46
CA LEU A 102 6.07 5.73 -4.89
C LEU A 102 7.30 5.82 -5.83
N PRO A 103 8.26 6.76 -5.66
CA PRO A 103 9.45 6.80 -6.54
C PRO A 103 10.36 5.58 -6.42
N ARG A 104 10.43 4.96 -5.22
CA ARG A 104 11.21 3.73 -5.02
C ARG A 104 10.51 2.52 -5.60
N ARG A 105 9.17 2.50 -5.53
CA ARG A 105 8.33 1.46 -6.14
C ARG A 105 8.52 1.42 -7.66
N THR A 106 8.57 2.57 -8.35
CA THR A 106 8.82 2.58 -9.80
C THR A 106 10.15 1.94 -10.19
N ARG A 107 11.21 2.17 -9.39
CA ARG A 107 12.52 1.56 -9.62
C ARG A 107 12.46 0.03 -9.44
N TYR A 108 11.75 -0.43 -8.41
CA TYR A 108 11.59 -1.86 -8.14
C TYR A 108 10.77 -2.55 -9.22
N TYR A 109 9.70 -1.91 -9.68
CA TYR A 109 8.85 -2.38 -10.77
C TYR A 109 9.63 -2.47 -12.09
N GLN A 110 10.45 -1.46 -12.40
CA GLN A 110 11.33 -1.50 -13.57
C GLN A 110 12.25 -2.72 -13.56
N GLY A 111 12.95 -2.96 -12.45
CA GLY A 111 13.83 -4.13 -12.34
C GLY A 111 13.09 -5.46 -12.44
N ALA A 112 11.88 -5.55 -11.87
CA ALA A 112 11.05 -6.75 -11.98
C ALA A 112 10.60 -7.01 -13.42
N MET A 113 10.20 -5.95 -14.14
CA MET A 113 9.80 -6.02 -15.54
C MET A 113 10.96 -6.47 -16.44
N ASP A 114 12.15 -5.90 -16.25
CA ASP A 114 13.34 -6.21 -17.03
C ASP A 114 13.81 -7.67 -16.80
N ILE A 115 13.74 -8.16 -15.55
CA ILE A 115 14.08 -9.54 -15.20
C ILE A 115 13.09 -10.55 -15.80
N ASP A 116 11.80 -10.20 -15.80
CA ASP A 116 10.75 -11.08 -16.33
C ASP A 116 10.75 -11.11 -17.88
N GLU A 117 11.21 -10.04 -18.52
CA GLU A 117 11.28 -9.94 -19.99
C GLU A 117 12.50 -10.65 -20.59
N LEU A 118 13.66 -10.60 -19.90
CA LEU A 118 14.91 -11.12 -20.42
C LEU A 118 15.20 -12.54 -19.89
N VAL A 119 15.14 -13.53 -20.78
CA VAL A 119 15.48 -14.92 -20.45
C VAL A 119 16.99 -15.07 -20.28
N ARG A 120 17.40 -16.00 -19.40
CA ARG A 120 18.81 -16.31 -19.14
C ARG A 120 19.55 -16.60 -20.47
N SER A 121 20.68 -15.92 -20.69
CA SER A 121 21.55 -16.00 -21.87
C SER A 121 21.09 -15.18 -23.08
N GLU A 122 20.04 -14.38 -22.97
CA GLU A 122 19.70 -13.42 -24.02
C GLU A 122 20.55 -12.15 -23.92
N ASP A 123 20.73 -11.50 -25.08
CA ASP A 123 21.46 -10.25 -25.17
C ASP A 123 20.62 -9.08 -24.62
N TYR A 124 21.22 -8.15 -23.88
CA TYR A 124 20.53 -7.00 -23.31
C TYR A 124 19.89 -6.09 -24.36
N THR A 125 20.34 -6.13 -25.61
CA THR A 125 19.71 -5.40 -26.73
C THR A 125 18.29 -5.89 -27.06
N LYS A 126 17.89 -7.04 -26.50
CA LYS A 126 16.54 -7.58 -26.61
C LYS A 126 15.54 -6.98 -25.63
N LEU A 127 16.01 -6.26 -24.61
CA LEU A 127 15.12 -5.57 -23.71
C LEU A 127 14.26 -4.55 -24.46
N LYS A 128 12.95 -4.69 -24.36
CA LYS A 128 12.00 -3.76 -24.94
C LYS A 128 12.06 -2.40 -24.24
N LYS A 129 11.59 -1.36 -24.92
CA LYS A 129 11.34 -0.08 -24.24
C LYS A 129 10.27 -0.28 -23.17
N SER A 130 10.53 0.21 -21.98
CA SER A 130 9.64 0.02 -20.84
C SER A 130 9.05 1.31 -20.31
N TYR A 131 7.75 1.30 -20.08
CA TYR A 131 6.98 2.43 -19.56
C TYR A 131 6.29 2.00 -18.28
N ILE A 132 6.49 2.77 -17.21
CA ILE A 132 5.74 2.61 -15.96
C ILE A 132 4.85 3.85 -15.81
N LEU A 133 3.54 3.64 -15.91
CA LEU A 133 2.53 4.68 -15.93
C LEU A 133 1.74 4.63 -14.63
N PHE A 134 1.96 5.59 -13.72
CA PHE A 134 1.17 5.72 -12.51
C PHE A 134 0.08 6.78 -12.70
N ILE A 135 -1.18 6.37 -12.60
CA ILE A 135 -2.33 7.27 -12.56
C ILE A 135 -2.68 7.50 -11.10
N CYS A 136 -2.30 8.65 -10.59
CA CYS A 136 -2.41 9.01 -9.18
C CYS A 136 -3.65 9.87 -8.94
N ARG A 137 -4.55 9.44 -8.05
CA ARG A 137 -5.73 10.25 -7.70
C ARG A 137 -5.36 11.57 -7.03
N GLU A 138 -4.29 11.56 -6.25
CA GLU A 138 -3.75 12.74 -5.55
C GLU A 138 -2.46 13.19 -6.20
N MET A 139 -2.04 14.45 -5.94
CA MET A 139 -0.77 14.99 -6.41
C MET A 139 0.41 14.15 -5.94
N PRO A 140 1.19 13.52 -6.86
CA PRO A 140 2.28 12.64 -6.47
C PRO A 140 3.53 13.38 -5.96
N PHE A 141 3.71 14.64 -6.33
CA PHE A 141 4.87 15.44 -5.95
C PHE A 141 4.44 16.72 -5.24
N GLU A 142 4.94 16.92 -4.01
CA GLU A 142 4.60 18.07 -3.18
C GLU A 142 5.04 19.40 -3.83
N GLY A 143 4.19 20.42 -3.71
CA GLY A 143 4.45 21.77 -4.21
C GLY A 143 4.47 21.88 -5.73
N LYS A 144 3.90 20.90 -6.46
CA LYS A 144 3.75 20.89 -7.92
C LYS A 144 2.28 20.98 -8.31
N ASP A 145 2.04 21.48 -9.53
CA ASP A 145 0.71 21.75 -10.08
C ASP A 145 0.48 21.12 -11.48
N LEU A 146 1.47 20.41 -12.02
CA LEU A 146 1.36 19.72 -13.31
C LEU A 146 0.41 18.53 -13.23
N HIS A 147 -0.26 18.22 -14.33
CA HIS A 147 -1.03 16.99 -14.49
C HIS A 147 -0.17 15.80 -14.88
N LYS A 148 0.96 16.05 -15.58
CA LYS A 148 1.83 14.99 -16.08
C LYS A 148 3.29 15.24 -15.71
N PHE A 149 3.95 14.21 -15.18
CA PHE A 149 5.37 14.21 -14.84
C PHE A 149 6.04 13.06 -15.57
N THR A 150 6.98 13.36 -16.45
CA THR A 150 7.74 12.35 -17.22
C THR A 150 9.19 12.34 -16.78
N PHE A 151 9.67 11.17 -16.35
CA PHE A 151 11.06 10.96 -15.93
C PHE A 151 11.78 10.03 -16.89
N ARG A 152 12.97 10.44 -17.28
CA ARG A 152 13.94 9.68 -18.09
C ARG A 152 15.32 9.84 -17.49
N ASN A 153 16.23 8.92 -17.82
CA ASN A 153 17.62 9.03 -17.42
C ASN A 153 18.37 9.96 -18.37
N VAL A 154 18.96 11.02 -17.80
CA VAL A 154 19.77 12.01 -18.53
C VAL A 154 21.11 12.20 -17.83
N CYS A 155 22.14 12.64 -18.59
CA CYS A 155 23.42 13.01 -18.04
C CYS A 155 23.29 14.29 -17.19
N VAL A 156 23.84 14.28 -15.99
CA VAL A 156 23.76 15.43 -15.06
C VAL A 156 24.61 16.60 -15.60
N GLU A 157 25.75 16.30 -16.22
CA GLU A 157 26.68 17.25 -16.77
C GLU A 157 26.23 17.83 -18.12
N ASP A 158 25.35 17.09 -18.84
CA ASP A 158 24.75 17.49 -20.10
C ASP A 158 23.29 17.01 -20.15
N PRO A 159 22.32 17.81 -19.68
CA PRO A 159 20.92 17.42 -19.60
C PRO A 159 20.23 17.13 -20.96
N GLU A 160 20.85 17.52 -22.08
CA GLU A 160 20.35 17.18 -23.43
C GLU A 160 20.76 15.77 -23.84
N LEU A 161 21.79 15.20 -23.20
CA LEU A 161 22.26 13.84 -23.43
C LEU A 161 21.41 12.82 -22.63
N GLY A 162 20.48 12.16 -23.29
CA GLY A 162 19.74 11.02 -22.73
C GLY A 162 20.62 9.76 -22.65
N LEU A 163 20.45 8.94 -21.58
CA LEU A 163 21.15 7.66 -21.47
C LEU A 163 20.77 6.67 -22.59
N GLY A 164 19.54 6.78 -23.12
CA GLY A 164 19.09 5.92 -24.22
C GLY A 164 18.74 4.49 -23.80
N ASP A 165 18.55 4.24 -22.51
CA ASP A 165 18.24 2.93 -21.92
C ASP A 165 16.82 2.42 -22.19
N GLY A 166 15.99 3.19 -22.89
CA GLY A 166 14.62 2.82 -23.24
C GLY A 166 13.61 2.87 -22.10
N THR A 167 14.01 3.30 -20.88
CA THR A 167 13.11 3.37 -19.73
C THR A 167 12.40 4.72 -19.61
N CYS A 168 11.13 4.72 -19.21
CA CYS A 168 10.35 5.92 -18.96
C CYS A 168 9.35 5.70 -17.81
N LYS A 169 9.28 6.66 -16.89
CA LYS A 169 8.30 6.66 -15.79
C LYS A 169 7.42 7.88 -15.95
N ILE A 170 6.10 7.67 -15.96
CA ILE A 170 5.13 8.75 -16.14
C ILE A 170 4.14 8.71 -14.99
N PHE A 171 3.95 9.85 -14.36
CA PHE A 171 2.92 10.05 -13.34
C PHE A 171 1.88 11.01 -13.90
N LEU A 172 0.62 10.63 -13.74
CA LEU A 172 -0.53 11.44 -14.11
C LEU A 172 -1.38 11.70 -12.89
N THR A 173 -2.01 12.87 -12.83
CA THR A 173 -2.94 13.19 -11.76
C THR A 173 -4.01 14.18 -12.23
N PRO A 174 -5.31 13.97 -11.89
CA PRO A 174 -6.34 14.97 -12.09
C PRO A 174 -6.25 16.15 -11.14
N ALA A 175 -5.39 16.07 -10.09
CA ALA A 175 -5.19 17.14 -9.12
C ALA A 175 -4.28 18.28 -9.62
N GLY A 176 -3.76 18.20 -10.85
CA GLY A 176 -3.02 19.29 -11.49
C GLY A 176 -3.93 20.47 -11.82
N THR A 177 -3.33 21.66 -11.92
CA THR A 177 -4.03 22.90 -12.29
C THR A 177 -3.35 23.64 -13.45
N ALA A 178 -2.16 23.21 -13.85
CA ALA A 178 -1.41 23.79 -14.95
C ALA A 178 -2.04 23.45 -16.32
N ASP A 179 -1.71 24.27 -17.33
CA ASP A 179 -2.09 24.01 -18.73
C ASP A 179 -0.96 23.26 -19.44
N ASP A 180 -0.68 22.02 -18.98
CA ASP A 180 0.49 21.21 -19.38
C ASP A 180 0.13 19.95 -20.18
N ILE A 181 -1.17 19.72 -20.42
CA ILE A 181 -1.67 18.53 -21.12
C ILE A 181 -2.64 18.88 -22.25
N SER A 182 -2.77 17.97 -23.24
CA SER A 182 -3.72 18.15 -24.34
C SER A 182 -5.18 18.16 -23.85
N LYS A 183 -6.08 18.60 -24.74
CA LYS A 183 -7.53 18.58 -24.46
C LYS A 183 -8.02 17.17 -24.17
N GLU A 184 -7.62 16.19 -24.96
CA GLU A 184 -8.01 14.77 -24.83
C GLU A 184 -7.55 14.20 -23.49
N MET A 185 -6.32 14.54 -23.08
CA MET A 185 -5.78 14.13 -21.79
C MET A 185 -6.56 14.78 -20.64
N ARG A 186 -6.96 16.06 -20.78
CA ARG A 186 -7.75 16.79 -19.78
C ARG A 186 -9.14 16.15 -19.60
N GLU A 187 -9.78 15.76 -20.71
CA GLU A 187 -11.06 15.04 -20.68
C GLU A 187 -10.93 13.67 -20.00
N LEU A 188 -9.81 12.95 -20.23
CA LEU A 188 -9.51 11.74 -19.49
C LEU A 188 -9.31 12.00 -17.98
N MET A 189 -8.59 13.06 -17.61
CA MET A 189 -8.42 13.43 -16.18
C MET A 189 -9.76 13.82 -15.53
N SER A 190 -10.63 14.55 -16.25
CA SER A 190 -11.99 14.91 -15.80
C SER A 190 -12.85 13.66 -15.58
N TYR A 191 -12.74 12.67 -16.48
CA TYR A 191 -13.41 11.39 -16.31
C TYR A 191 -12.90 10.63 -15.06
N MET A 192 -11.60 10.58 -14.84
CA MET A 192 -11.02 9.91 -13.67
C MET A 192 -11.37 10.59 -12.35
N ALA A 193 -11.44 11.93 -12.32
CA ALA A 193 -11.83 12.68 -11.13
C ALA A 193 -13.34 12.52 -10.81
N ASP A 194 -14.18 12.84 -11.79
CA ASP A 194 -15.60 13.09 -11.59
C ASP A 194 -16.53 12.18 -12.41
N ASN A 195 -15.97 11.25 -13.18
CA ASN A 195 -16.71 10.37 -14.10
C ASN A 195 -17.44 11.13 -15.23
N LYS A 196 -16.92 12.29 -15.65
CA LYS A 196 -17.49 13.08 -16.74
C LYS A 196 -17.04 12.53 -18.09
N THR A 197 -18.00 12.20 -18.94
CA THR A 197 -17.76 11.71 -20.30
C THR A 197 -17.85 12.85 -21.30
N GLU A 198 -16.72 13.47 -21.63
CA GLU A 198 -16.65 14.67 -22.47
C GLU A 198 -16.08 14.39 -23.89
N SER A 199 -15.46 13.23 -24.10
CA SER A 199 -14.88 12.80 -25.39
C SER A 199 -15.42 11.45 -25.85
N ASP A 200 -15.23 11.13 -27.13
CA ASP A 200 -15.54 9.81 -27.68
C ASP A 200 -14.80 8.70 -26.92
N PHE A 201 -13.54 8.94 -26.59
CA PHE A 201 -12.75 7.99 -25.79
C PHE A 201 -13.36 7.72 -24.41
N THR A 202 -13.72 8.76 -23.65
CA THR A 202 -14.30 8.62 -22.31
C THR A 202 -15.70 8.02 -22.36
N VAL A 203 -16.50 8.29 -23.41
CA VAL A 203 -17.78 7.63 -23.66
C VAL A 203 -17.59 6.12 -23.90
N ARG A 204 -16.64 5.75 -24.76
CA ARG A 204 -16.32 4.33 -25.03
C ARG A 204 -15.83 3.62 -23.77
N LEU A 205 -15.01 4.30 -22.96
CA LEU A 205 -14.50 3.79 -21.71
C LEU A 205 -15.63 3.55 -20.70
N GLU A 206 -16.55 4.51 -20.53
CA GLU A 206 -17.72 4.35 -19.65
C GLU A 206 -18.65 3.24 -20.15
N ASN A 207 -18.85 3.10 -21.47
CA ASN A 207 -19.61 2.00 -22.03
C ASN A 207 -18.97 0.65 -21.72
N ALA A 208 -17.64 0.54 -21.76
CA ALA A 208 -16.92 -0.66 -21.38
C ALA A 208 -17.10 -1.00 -19.89
N VAL A 209 -17.00 0.01 -19.00
CA VAL A 209 -17.29 -0.13 -17.55
C VAL A 209 -18.72 -0.64 -17.34
N ASN A 210 -19.69 -0.05 -18.03
CA ASN A 210 -21.09 -0.44 -17.91
C ASN A 210 -21.37 -1.85 -18.46
N ALA A 211 -20.62 -2.30 -19.46
CA ALA A 211 -20.68 -3.67 -19.96
C ALA A 211 -20.18 -4.68 -18.90
N ILE A 212 -19.07 -4.37 -18.22
CA ILE A 212 -18.58 -5.16 -17.09
C ILE A 212 -19.63 -5.24 -15.97
N LYS A 213 -20.22 -4.09 -15.58
CA LYS A 213 -21.25 -4.03 -14.54
C LYS A 213 -22.51 -4.88 -14.84
N LYS A 214 -22.84 -5.07 -16.11
CA LYS A 214 -23.97 -5.93 -16.53
C LYS A 214 -23.62 -7.42 -16.51
N GLY A 215 -22.36 -7.78 -16.42
CA GLY A 215 -21.87 -9.15 -16.51
C GLY A 215 -21.97 -9.88 -15.19
N GLU A 216 -22.86 -10.87 -15.06
CA GLU A 216 -23.01 -11.70 -13.83
C GLU A 216 -21.72 -12.47 -13.45
N GLY A 217 -20.87 -12.80 -14.44
CA GLY A 217 -19.56 -13.42 -14.19
C GLY A 217 -18.64 -12.49 -13.41
N TRP A 218 -18.54 -11.23 -13.84
CA TRP A 218 -17.72 -10.21 -13.18
C TRP A 218 -18.20 -9.87 -11.77
N ARG A 219 -19.52 -9.82 -11.59
CA ARG A 219 -20.12 -9.64 -10.27
C ARG A 219 -19.70 -10.76 -9.31
N ARG A 220 -19.76 -12.02 -9.75
CA ARG A 220 -19.34 -13.18 -8.92
C ARG A 220 -17.84 -13.13 -8.61
N GLU A 221 -16.99 -12.84 -9.61
CA GLU A 221 -15.55 -12.71 -9.42
C GLU A 221 -15.22 -11.62 -8.38
N TYR A 222 -15.89 -10.46 -8.48
CA TYR A 222 -15.70 -9.39 -7.50
C TYR A 222 -16.16 -9.75 -6.09
N ILE A 223 -17.29 -10.43 -5.95
CA ILE A 223 -17.79 -10.87 -4.64
C ILE A 223 -16.80 -11.86 -4.00
N GLN A 224 -16.29 -12.83 -4.76
CA GLN A 224 -15.28 -13.77 -4.27
C GLN A 224 -14.00 -13.06 -3.84
N LEU A 225 -13.51 -12.10 -4.63
CA LEU A 225 -12.36 -11.28 -4.26
C LEU A 225 -12.61 -10.51 -2.95
N LYS A 226 -13.79 -9.91 -2.82
CA LYS A 226 -14.19 -9.17 -1.63
C LYS A 226 -14.21 -10.07 -0.39
N GLU A 227 -14.82 -11.24 -0.48
CA GLU A 227 -14.86 -12.23 0.62
C GLU A 227 -13.46 -12.67 1.03
N GLN A 228 -12.57 -12.92 0.07
CA GLN A 228 -11.17 -13.27 0.35
C GLN A 228 -10.42 -12.13 1.07
N MET A 229 -10.58 -10.89 0.61
CA MET A 229 -9.93 -9.73 1.22
C MET A 229 -10.48 -9.45 2.63
N ASP A 230 -11.78 -9.56 2.84
CA ASP A 230 -12.42 -9.39 4.14
C ASP A 230 -11.92 -10.47 5.12
N ALA A 231 -11.81 -11.74 4.68
CA ALA A 231 -11.27 -12.84 5.48
C ALA A 231 -9.79 -12.62 5.86
N GLN A 232 -8.95 -12.19 4.91
CA GLN A 232 -7.53 -11.87 5.17
C GLN A 232 -7.38 -10.71 6.15
N TYR A 233 -8.24 -9.69 6.03
CA TYR A 233 -8.23 -8.55 6.94
C TYR A 233 -8.59 -8.97 8.38
N GLU A 234 -9.65 -9.77 8.56
CA GLU A 234 -10.04 -10.25 9.89
C GLU A 234 -8.97 -11.17 10.49
N ALA A 235 -8.36 -12.04 9.70
CA ALA A 235 -7.23 -12.87 10.15
C ALA A 235 -6.05 -12.00 10.63
N GLY A 236 -5.59 -11.06 9.82
CA GLY A 236 -4.47 -10.18 10.19
C GLY A 236 -4.79 -9.28 11.39
N LYS A 237 -6.04 -8.86 11.56
CA LYS A 237 -6.48 -8.11 12.74
C LYS A 237 -6.42 -8.96 14.01
N ASN A 238 -6.88 -10.21 13.94
CA ASN A 238 -6.85 -11.14 15.06
C ASN A 238 -5.40 -11.46 15.46
N ASP A 239 -4.53 -11.75 14.49
CA ASP A 239 -3.09 -11.98 14.74
C ASP A 239 -2.43 -10.75 15.38
N GLY A 240 -2.76 -9.56 14.91
CA GLY A 240 -2.26 -8.31 15.50
C GLY A 240 -2.72 -8.07 16.94
N ILE A 241 -3.97 -8.43 17.27
CA ILE A 241 -4.49 -8.38 18.65
C ILE A 241 -3.75 -9.38 19.53
N GLU A 242 -3.59 -10.62 19.09
CA GLU A 242 -2.89 -11.68 19.83
C GLU A 242 -1.44 -11.28 20.13
N GLN A 243 -0.70 -10.83 19.12
CA GLN A 243 0.67 -10.33 19.28
C GLN A 243 0.75 -9.13 20.23
N GLY A 244 -0.23 -8.20 20.14
CA GLY A 244 -0.29 -7.04 21.04
C GLY A 244 -0.53 -7.42 22.49
N ILE A 245 -1.37 -8.43 22.77
CA ILE A 245 -1.62 -8.96 24.10
C ILE A 245 -0.35 -9.63 24.64
N GLU A 246 0.29 -10.50 23.86
CA GLU A 246 1.52 -11.21 24.26
C GLU A 246 2.64 -10.23 24.61
N GLN A 247 2.90 -9.25 23.73
CA GLN A 247 3.89 -8.20 24.00
C GLN A 247 3.54 -7.35 25.23
N GLY A 248 2.26 -7.05 25.44
CA GLY A 248 1.79 -6.32 26.61
C GLY A 248 2.02 -7.08 27.92
N ILE A 249 1.75 -8.39 27.91
CA ILE A 249 2.00 -9.28 29.07
C ILE A 249 3.51 -9.35 29.36
N GLU A 250 4.34 -9.58 28.33
CA GLU A 250 5.81 -9.68 28.50
C GLU A 250 6.39 -8.38 29.07
N GLN A 251 5.99 -7.23 28.52
CA GLN A 251 6.42 -5.92 29.03
C GLN A 251 5.92 -5.65 30.45
N GLY A 252 4.67 -6.05 30.76
CA GLY A 252 4.10 -5.94 32.09
C GLY A 252 4.87 -6.76 33.13
N ILE A 253 5.19 -8.02 32.81
CA ILE A 253 6.00 -8.89 33.66
C ILE A 253 7.42 -8.31 33.89
N LYS A 254 8.06 -7.82 32.82
CA LYS A 254 9.40 -7.22 32.92
C LYS A 254 9.39 -6.00 33.83
N ARG A 255 8.49 -5.07 33.61
CA ARG A 255 8.34 -3.86 34.47
C ARG A 255 8.02 -4.22 35.90
N GLY A 256 7.06 -5.14 36.12
CA GLY A 256 6.71 -5.58 37.47
C GLY A 256 7.87 -6.21 38.22
N LYS A 257 8.75 -6.98 37.55
CA LYS A 257 9.98 -7.51 38.15
C LYS A 257 10.98 -6.40 38.50
N GLU A 258 11.22 -5.46 37.58
CA GLU A 258 12.11 -4.32 37.81
C GLU A 258 11.64 -3.45 38.97
N ASP A 259 10.34 -3.13 39.01
CA ASP A 259 9.73 -2.34 40.10
C ASP A 259 9.79 -3.08 41.44
N GLY A 260 9.54 -4.39 41.44
CA GLY A 260 9.67 -5.22 42.61
C GLY A 260 11.09 -5.29 43.18
N ILE A 261 12.09 -5.42 42.31
CA ILE A 261 13.52 -5.38 42.68
C ILE A 261 13.87 -4.01 43.27
N ASN A 262 13.50 -2.91 42.59
CA ASN A 262 13.76 -1.54 43.04
C ASN A 262 13.11 -1.27 44.42
N LEU A 263 11.85 -1.68 44.60
CA LEU A 263 11.15 -1.56 45.87
C LEU A 263 11.89 -2.33 46.98
N THR A 264 12.27 -3.58 46.72
CA THR A 264 13.04 -4.38 47.67
C THR A 264 14.36 -3.74 48.07
N LEU A 265 15.13 -3.23 47.08
CA LEU A 265 16.40 -2.54 47.32
C LEU A 265 16.20 -1.26 48.16
N ASN A 266 15.17 -0.47 47.87
CA ASN A 266 14.85 0.76 48.62
C ASN A 266 14.48 0.44 50.08
N VAL A 267 13.62 -0.55 50.32
CA VAL A 267 13.27 -1.00 51.70
C VAL A 267 14.50 -1.49 52.45
N LEU A 268 15.35 -2.33 51.83
CA LEU A 268 16.58 -2.82 52.43
C LEU A 268 17.60 -1.70 52.71
N SER A 269 17.69 -0.70 51.87
CA SER A 269 18.55 0.45 52.11
C SER A 269 18.15 1.24 53.34
N LEU A 270 16.85 1.46 53.57
CA LEU A 270 16.32 2.13 54.75
C LEU A 270 16.51 1.31 56.02
N LEU A 271 16.24 0.01 55.96
CA LEU A 271 16.49 -0.90 57.11
C LEU A 271 17.99 -0.91 57.46
N ASN A 272 18.89 -0.93 56.49
CA ASN A 272 20.35 -0.91 56.70
C ASN A 272 20.86 0.42 57.28
N SER A 273 20.17 1.53 57.02
CA SER A 273 20.48 2.82 57.62
C SER A 273 20.06 2.97 59.07
N GLY A 274 19.42 1.91 59.66
CA GLY A 274 19.01 1.86 61.06
C GLY A 274 17.57 2.33 61.29
N GLU A 275 16.78 2.62 60.26
CA GLU A 275 15.35 2.95 60.43
C GLU A 275 14.60 1.64 60.79
N LYS A 276 13.86 1.69 61.94
CA LYS A 276 13.07 0.55 62.44
C LYS A 276 11.57 0.79 62.42
N ASP A 277 11.14 1.99 62.03
CA ASP A 277 9.74 2.34 61.92
C ASP A 277 9.21 1.91 60.51
N PHE A 278 8.51 0.75 60.49
CA PHE A 278 7.96 0.19 59.26
C PHE A 278 6.90 1.09 58.59
N GLU A 279 6.21 1.95 59.32
CA GLU A 279 5.24 2.90 58.75
C GLU A 279 5.96 3.99 57.99
N LYS A 280 7.10 4.49 58.50
CA LYS A 280 7.94 5.45 57.83
C LYS A 280 8.58 4.89 56.59
N ILE A 281 9.08 3.65 56.64
CA ILE A 281 9.67 2.95 55.49
C ILE A 281 8.60 2.74 54.40
N ALA A 282 7.40 2.26 54.77
CA ALA A 282 6.29 2.05 53.85
C ALA A 282 5.90 3.34 53.11
N LYS A 283 5.82 4.48 53.84
CA LYS A 283 5.53 5.78 53.27
C LYS A 283 6.63 6.28 52.33
N ALA A 284 7.91 6.10 52.72
CA ALA A 284 9.07 6.49 51.91
C ALA A 284 9.19 5.70 50.61
N CYS A 285 8.84 4.39 50.65
CA CYS A 285 8.90 3.50 49.51
C CYS A 285 7.55 3.40 48.72
N ASN A 286 6.54 4.17 49.08
CA ASN A 286 5.21 4.18 48.49
C ASN A 286 4.61 2.76 48.39
N THR A 287 4.66 2.01 49.51
CA THR A 287 4.17 0.64 49.61
C THR A 287 3.39 0.42 50.90
N SER A 288 2.87 -0.80 51.10
CA SER A 288 2.18 -1.15 52.36
C SER A 288 3.16 -1.55 53.46
N VAL A 289 2.74 -1.39 54.74
CA VAL A 289 3.51 -1.85 55.91
C VAL A 289 3.69 -3.38 55.89
N GLU A 290 2.70 -4.10 55.37
CA GLU A 290 2.73 -5.54 55.19
C GLU A 290 3.87 -5.96 54.27
N THR A 291 4.01 -5.28 53.12
CA THR A 291 5.09 -5.51 52.15
C THR A 291 6.46 -5.25 52.77
N VAL A 292 6.61 -4.19 53.57
CA VAL A 292 7.87 -3.89 54.26
C VAL A 292 8.21 -5.03 55.25
N LYS A 293 7.24 -5.50 56.05
CA LYS A 293 7.40 -6.64 56.99
C LYS A 293 7.79 -7.93 56.26
N GLU A 294 7.15 -8.23 55.11
CA GLU A 294 7.50 -9.39 54.30
C GLU A 294 8.94 -9.35 53.78
N ILE A 295 9.38 -8.21 53.32
CA ILE A 295 10.76 -7.99 52.81
C ILE A 295 11.75 -8.14 54.00
N ALA A 296 11.46 -7.51 55.15
CA ALA A 296 12.31 -7.62 56.34
C ALA A 296 12.44 -9.06 56.82
N HIS A 297 11.33 -9.77 56.93
CA HIS A 297 11.30 -11.20 57.36
C HIS A 297 12.08 -12.10 56.39
N LYS A 298 11.84 -11.98 55.06
CA LYS A 298 12.54 -12.79 54.06
C LYS A 298 14.05 -12.52 53.99
N THR A 299 14.51 -11.42 54.50
CA THR A 299 15.94 -11.02 54.50
C THR A 299 16.60 -11.17 55.89
N ASN A 300 15.93 -11.82 56.89
CA ASN A 300 16.39 -12.00 58.25
C ASN A 300 16.81 -10.70 58.96
N ARG A 301 16.06 -9.62 58.77
CA ARG A 301 16.32 -8.30 59.31
C ARG A 301 15.13 -7.79 60.13
N GLU A 302 14.68 -8.59 61.06
CA GLU A 302 13.67 -8.20 62.04
C GLU A 302 14.23 -7.28 63.13
#